data_a121074b86c4c5f42c497016cc8e093e
#
_entry.id   a121074b86c4c5f42c497016cc8e093e
#
_cell.length_a   1.000
_cell.length_b   1.000
_cell.length_c   1.000
_cell.angle_alpha   90.00
_cell.angle_beta   90.00
_cell.angle_gamma   90.00
#
_symmetry.space_group_name_H-M   'P 1'
#
loop_
_entity.id
_entity.type
_entity.pdbx_description
1 polymer ?
#
loop_
_entity_poly.entity_id
_entity_poly.type
_entity_poly.pdbx_seq_one_letter_code
_entity_poly.pdbx_strand_id
1 'polypeptide(L)'
;MTLTSLVLRGTVSWSNFGPNREEWLGFIFLSDAWEGELLSSNEEGSLVWIELDRLLKACDIDPVVRASADLPMWEGDRHFVPLVFDDDPRQFHGSMPYDTDRSISWCFERI
;
A
#
# COMPACT_ATOMS: atom_id res chain seq x y z
N MET A 1 8.18 16.18 9.45
CA MET A 1 8.10 14.84 10.10
C MET A 1 9.32 14.03 9.72
N THR A 2 9.97 13.45 10.71
CA THR A 2 11.11 12.56 10.52
C THR A 2 10.78 11.20 11.13
N LEU A 3 10.85 10.15 10.32
CA LEU A 3 10.61 8.79 10.81
C LEU A 3 11.81 8.33 11.63
N THR A 4 11.57 7.83 12.83
CA THR A 4 12.61 7.35 13.76
C THR A 4 12.66 5.83 13.87
N SER A 5 11.73 5.14 13.26
CA SER A 5 11.77 3.69 13.10
C SER A 5 11.37 3.31 11.68
N LEU A 6 11.95 2.24 11.16
CA LEU A 6 11.56 1.66 9.88
C LEU A 6 11.70 0.15 9.95
N VAL A 7 10.65 -0.55 9.56
CA VAL A 7 10.66 -2.00 9.42
C VAL A 7 10.28 -2.34 7.98
N LEU A 8 11.12 -3.08 7.30
CA LEU A 8 10.79 -3.58 5.97
C LEU A 8 9.73 -4.69 6.10
N ARG A 9 8.55 -4.42 5.58
CA ARG A 9 7.44 -5.39 5.63
C ARG A 9 7.41 -6.29 4.40
N GLY A 10 7.84 -5.79 3.26
CA GLY A 10 7.86 -6.59 2.06
C GLY A 10 8.25 -5.82 0.80
N THR A 11 8.13 -6.51 -0.32
CA THR A 11 8.36 -5.94 -1.64
C THR A 11 7.17 -6.22 -2.54
N VAL A 12 6.93 -5.31 -3.48
CA VAL A 12 5.94 -5.48 -4.54
C VAL A 12 6.59 -5.18 -5.87
N SER A 13 6.41 -6.07 -6.82
CA SER A 13 6.85 -5.88 -8.19
C SER A 13 5.62 -5.56 -9.05
N TRP A 14 5.64 -4.41 -9.70
CA TRP A 14 4.61 -4.00 -10.65
C TRP A 14 5.18 -4.08 -12.05
N SER A 15 4.61 -4.92 -12.89
CA SER A 15 5.01 -5.03 -14.30
C SER A 15 3.99 -4.36 -15.19
N ASN A 16 4.45 -3.84 -16.32
CA ASN A 16 3.61 -3.25 -17.36
C ASN A 16 2.73 -2.11 -16.84
N PHE A 17 3.29 -1.29 -15.93
CA PHE A 17 2.55 -0.24 -15.23
C PHE A 17 2.62 1.07 -16.01
N GLY A 18 1.46 1.73 -16.11
CA GLY A 18 1.33 3.05 -16.70
C GLY A 18 1.36 3.05 -18.23
N PRO A 19 1.24 4.24 -18.85
CA PRO A 19 1.17 4.38 -20.31
C PRO A 19 2.46 3.97 -21.02
N ASN A 20 3.59 4.01 -20.33
CA ASN A 20 4.90 3.61 -20.88
C ASN A 20 5.25 2.16 -20.57
N ARG A 21 4.34 1.40 -19.94
CA ARG A 21 4.51 -0.02 -19.60
C ARG A 21 5.80 -0.28 -18.82
N GLU A 22 5.98 0.46 -17.74
CA GLU A 22 7.19 0.40 -16.93
C GLU A 22 7.19 -0.76 -15.94
N GLU A 23 8.40 -1.20 -15.58
CA GLU A 23 8.62 -2.17 -14.51
C GLU A 23 9.01 -1.42 -13.24
N TRP A 24 8.30 -1.68 -12.12
CA TRP A 24 8.56 -1.05 -10.83
C TRP A 24 8.78 -2.09 -9.76
N LEU A 25 9.73 -1.83 -8.87
CA LEU A 25 9.94 -2.61 -7.66
C LEU A 25 9.83 -1.67 -6.47
N GLY A 26 8.87 -1.95 -5.58
CA GLY A 26 8.66 -1.17 -4.37
C GLY A 26 9.11 -1.92 -3.13
N PHE A 27 9.76 -1.19 -2.22
CA PHE A 27 10.09 -1.67 -0.88
C PHE A 27 9.11 -1.03 0.09
N ILE A 28 8.36 -1.86 0.82
CA ILE A 28 7.27 -1.40 1.67
C ILE A 28 7.73 -1.40 3.12
N PHE A 29 7.82 -0.20 3.69
CA PHE A 29 8.26 0.00 5.07
C PHE A 29 7.08 0.39 5.96
N LEU A 30 7.14 -0.02 7.22
CA LEU A 30 6.25 0.42 8.28
C LEU A 30 7.06 1.23 9.30
N SER A 31 6.53 2.37 9.71
CA SER A 31 7.08 3.15 10.80
C SER A 31 5.99 3.38 11.85
N ASP A 32 6.32 3.15 13.10
CA ASP A 32 5.44 3.40 14.25
C ASP A 32 5.97 4.50 15.17
N ALA A 33 7.08 5.15 14.79
CA ALA A 33 7.67 6.22 15.56
C ALA A 33 8.21 7.33 14.66
N TRP A 34 7.96 8.55 15.05
CA TRP A 34 8.39 9.73 14.28
C TRP A 34 8.58 10.93 15.18
N GLU A 35 9.25 11.95 14.64
CA GLU A 35 9.42 13.27 15.27
C GLU A 35 8.91 14.35 14.31
N GLY A 36 8.39 15.45 14.88
CA GLY A 36 7.86 16.55 14.10
C GLY A 36 6.42 16.34 13.67
N GLU A 37 5.90 17.32 12.94
CA GLU A 37 4.52 17.32 12.48
C GLU A 37 4.40 16.86 11.03
N LEU A 38 3.25 16.28 10.69
CA LEU A 38 2.92 15.92 9.34
C LEU A 38 2.70 17.19 8.50
N LEU A 39 3.37 17.27 7.35
CA LEU A 39 3.07 18.29 6.36
C LEU A 39 1.69 18.01 5.77
N SER A 40 0.83 19.04 5.70
CA SER A 40 -0.52 18.87 5.19
C SER A 40 -0.57 18.68 3.68
N SER A 41 0.44 19.15 2.96
CA SER A 41 0.54 18.98 1.51
C SER A 41 1.97 19.14 1.03
N ASN A 42 2.25 18.57 -0.13
CA ASN A 42 3.50 18.76 -0.87
C ASN A 42 3.17 18.76 -2.37
N GLU A 43 4.20 18.79 -3.22
CA GLU A 43 4.02 18.79 -4.68
C GLU A 43 3.39 17.51 -5.24
N GLU A 44 3.40 16.42 -4.49
CA GLU A 44 2.81 15.15 -4.88
C GLU A 44 1.36 14.97 -4.44
N GLY A 45 0.87 15.82 -3.53
CA GLY A 45 -0.49 15.74 -3.04
C GLY A 45 -0.65 16.20 -1.60
N SER A 46 -1.80 15.91 -1.02
CA SER A 46 -2.12 16.19 0.38
C SER A 46 -1.89 14.97 1.27
N LEU A 47 -1.54 15.22 2.52
CA LEU A 47 -1.30 14.19 3.53
C LEU A 47 -2.32 14.35 4.65
N VAL A 48 -2.94 13.25 5.03
CA VAL A 48 -3.94 13.25 6.11
C VAL A 48 -3.72 12.04 7.02
N TRP A 49 -4.10 12.16 8.29
CA TRP A 49 -4.20 11.02 9.19
C TRP A 49 -5.49 10.28 8.96
N ILE A 50 -5.42 8.95 8.85
CA ILE A 50 -6.57 8.07 8.66
C ILE A 50 -6.49 6.97 9.71
N GLU A 51 -7.63 6.61 10.29
CA GLU A 51 -7.70 5.47 11.20
C GLU A 51 -7.39 4.16 10.46
N LEU A 52 -6.63 3.30 11.12
CA LEU A 52 -6.22 2.02 10.54
C LEU A 52 -7.43 1.16 10.14
N ASP A 53 -8.48 1.14 10.96
CA ASP A 53 -9.71 0.40 10.66
C ASP A 53 -10.33 0.83 9.33
N ARG A 54 -10.34 2.14 9.06
CA ARG A 54 -10.87 2.67 7.80
C ARG A 54 -10.01 2.23 6.62
N LEU A 55 -8.71 2.27 6.77
CA LEU A 55 -7.78 1.80 5.73
C LEU A 55 -7.98 0.32 5.44
N LEU A 56 -8.12 -0.51 6.47
CA LEU A 56 -8.34 -1.95 6.31
C LEU A 56 -9.70 -2.26 5.68
N LYS A 57 -10.74 -1.49 6.00
CA LYS A 57 -12.05 -1.61 5.33
C LYS A 57 -11.96 -1.30 3.84
N ALA A 58 -11.15 -0.31 3.48
CA ALA A 58 -10.92 0.03 2.07
C ALA A 58 -10.23 -1.10 1.30
N CYS A 59 -9.64 -2.06 2.00
CA CYS A 59 -8.99 -3.23 1.42
C CYS A 59 -9.85 -4.50 1.49
N ASP A 60 -11.08 -4.43 2.00
CA ASP A 60 -11.93 -5.59 2.21
C ASP A 60 -12.27 -6.28 0.88
N ILE A 61 -12.40 -7.60 0.93
CA ILE A 61 -12.80 -8.40 -0.21
C ILE A 61 -14.25 -8.12 -0.62
N ASP A 62 -15.11 -7.78 0.35
CA ASP A 62 -16.49 -7.40 0.09
C ASP A 62 -16.55 -5.98 -0.49
N PRO A 63 -17.02 -5.81 -1.73
CA PRO A 63 -17.07 -4.48 -2.34
C PRO A 63 -17.99 -3.50 -1.61
N VAL A 64 -19.00 -3.97 -0.89
CA VAL A 64 -19.88 -3.11 -0.08
C VAL A 64 -19.13 -2.53 1.11
N VAL A 65 -18.38 -3.37 1.83
CA VAL A 65 -17.53 -2.93 2.95
C VAL A 65 -16.46 -1.98 2.45
N ARG A 66 -15.80 -2.33 1.35
CA ARG A 66 -14.75 -1.51 0.75
C ARG A 66 -15.27 -0.12 0.38
N ALA A 67 -16.43 -0.03 -0.24
CA ALA A 67 -17.05 1.24 -0.61
C ALA A 67 -17.44 2.08 0.62
N SER A 68 -17.81 1.44 1.74
CA SER A 68 -18.22 2.13 2.96
C SER A 68 -17.08 2.93 3.60
N ALA A 69 -15.85 2.58 3.33
CA ALA A 69 -14.68 3.30 3.84
C ALA A 69 -14.54 4.69 3.21
N ASP A 70 -15.07 4.88 2.00
CA ASP A 70 -15.02 6.15 1.25
C ASP A 70 -13.60 6.71 1.21
N LEU A 71 -12.65 5.87 0.81
CA LEU A 71 -11.24 6.19 0.77
C LEU A 71 -10.69 5.92 -0.63
N PRO A 72 -10.24 6.96 -1.36
CA PRO A 72 -9.63 6.75 -2.68
C PRO A 72 -8.36 5.91 -2.55
N MET A 73 -8.27 4.88 -3.36
CA MET A 73 -7.14 3.96 -3.34
C MET A 73 -7.03 3.28 -4.70
N TRP A 74 -5.80 3.06 -5.17
CA TRP A 74 -5.59 2.20 -6.31
C TRP A 74 -6.09 0.80 -5.99
N GLU A 75 -6.83 0.20 -6.92
CA GLU A 75 -7.44 -1.12 -6.69
C GLU A 75 -6.40 -2.17 -6.28
N GLY A 76 -5.22 -2.12 -6.88
CA GLY A 76 -4.15 -3.08 -6.58
C GLY A 76 -3.60 -2.98 -5.17
N ASP A 77 -3.60 -1.80 -4.57
CA ASP A 77 -3.02 -1.59 -3.24
C ASP A 77 -3.78 -2.34 -2.15
N ARG A 78 -5.07 -2.61 -2.34
CA ARG A 78 -5.87 -3.39 -1.38
C ARG A 78 -5.35 -4.82 -1.16
N HIS A 79 -4.53 -5.32 -2.07
CA HIS A 79 -3.99 -6.67 -1.96
C HIS A 79 -2.82 -6.76 -0.98
N PHE A 80 -1.96 -5.75 -0.94
CA PHE A 80 -0.77 -5.83 -0.08
C PHE A 80 -0.87 -4.97 1.18
N VAL A 81 -1.67 -3.92 1.21
CA VAL A 81 -1.77 -3.05 2.38
C VAL A 81 -2.10 -3.82 3.67
N PRO A 82 -3.05 -4.78 3.69
CA PRO A 82 -3.29 -5.56 4.89
C PRO A 82 -2.08 -6.37 5.38
N LEU A 83 -1.20 -6.78 4.47
CA LEU A 83 0.01 -7.53 4.83
C LEU A 83 1.04 -6.67 5.54
N VAL A 84 0.97 -5.36 5.36
CA VAL A 84 1.86 -4.42 6.04
C VAL A 84 1.54 -4.36 7.54
N PHE A 85 0.26 -4.48 7.90
CA PHE A 85 -0.24 -4.24 9.26
C PHE A 85 -0.65 -5.50 10.00
N ASP A 86 -0.48 -6.68 9.42
CA ASP A 86 -0.83 -7.92 10.10
C ASP A 86 0.26 -8.34 11.11
N ASP A 87 -0.01 -9.38 11.89
CA ASP A 87 0.86 -9.85 12.97
C ASP A 87 1.96 -10.81 12.49
N ASP A 88 1.99 -11.16 11.22
CA ASP A 88 3.03 -12.05 10.70
C ASP A 88 4.35 -11.28 10.59
N PRO A 89 5.41 -11.69 11.31
CA PRO A 89 6.70 -10.98 11.27
C PRO A 89 7.49 -11.21 9.99
N ARG A 90 7.09 -12.19 9.17
CA ARG A 90 7.82 -12.48 7.93
C ARG A 90 7.52 -11.43 6.87
N GLN A 91 8.51 -11.12 6.07
CA GLN A 91 8.33 -10.23 4.92
C GLN A 91 7.49 -10.92 3.85
N PHE A 92 6.66 -10.15 3.16
CA PHE A 92 5.96 -10.62 1.98
C PHE A 92 6.67 -10.15 0.71
N HIS A 93 6.62 -10.96 -0.33
CA HIS A 93 7.16 -10.61 -1.64
C HIS A 93 6.09 -10.91 -2.68
N GLY A 94 5.55 -9.85 -3.26
CA GLY A 94 4.41 -9.94 -4.14
C GLY A 94 4.68 -9.49 -5.55
N SER A 95 3.87 -10.01 -6.47
CA SER A 95 3.88 -9.64 -7.87
C SER A 95 2.50 -9.22 -8.29
N MET A 96 2.41 -8.04 -8.91
CA MET A 96 1.16 -7.44 -9.35
C MET A 96 1.30 -6.92 -10.78
N PRO A 97 1.10 -7.79 -11.78
CA PRO A 97 1.09 -7.33 -13.17
C PRO A 97 -0.05 -6.35 -13.43
N TYR A 98 0.23 -5.36 -14.25
CA TYR A 98 -0.75 -4.37 -14.70
C TYR A 98 -0.98 -4.48 -16.20
N ASP A 99 -2.13 -3.97 -16.63
CA ASP A 99 -2.40 -3.58 -18.00
C ASP A 99 -2.63 -2.07 -17.98
N THR A 100 -1.55 -1.31 -18.18
CA THR A 100 -1.49 0.15 -18.12
C THR A 100 -1.84 0.69 -16.73
N ASP A 101 -3.11 0.88 -16.39
CA ASP A 101 -3.59 1.43 -15.13
C ASP A 101 -4.44 0.44 -14.30
N ARG A 102 -4.60 -0.78 -14.79
CA ARG A 102 -5.42 -1.82 -14.17
C ARG A 102 -4.57 -2.98 -13.70
N SER A 103 -4.72 -3.36 -12.42
CA SER A 103 -4.10 -4.59 -11.93
C SER A 103 -4.80 -5.81 -12.52
N ILE A 104 -4.01 -6.77 -12.99
CA ILE A 104 -4.52 -8.00 -13.62
C ILE A 104 -4.64 -9.11 -12.59
N SER A 105 -3.62 -9.26 -11.74
CA SER A 105 -3.53 -10.34 -10.77
C SER A 105 -2.66 -9.96 -9.59
N TRP A 106 -2.68 -10.78 -8.57
CA TRP A 106 -1.84 -10.63 -7.40
C TRP A 106 -1.43 -12.01 -6.89
N CYS A 107 -0.16 -12.19 -6.63
CA CYS A 107 0.33 -13.34 -5.90
C CYS A 107 1.48 -12.93 -4.99
N PHE A 108 1.65 -13.61 -3.87
CA PHE A 108 2.74 -13.32 -2.95
C PHE A 108 3.15 -14.57 -2.19
N GLU A 109 4.34 -14.49 -1.60
CA GLU A 109 4.85 -15.49 -0.66
C GLU A 109 5.49 -14.78 0.53
N ARG A 110 5.61 -15.48 1.63
CA ARG A 110 6.31 -14.99 2.82
C ARG A 110 7.53 -15.84 3.11
N ILE A 111 8.57 -15.15 3.50
CA ILE A 111 9.85 -15.79 3.80
C ILE A 111 10.29 -15.41 5.21
#